data_864305bbb100ee1f8435a29305487d6e
#
_entry.id   864305bbb100ee1f8435a29305487d6e
#
_cell.length_a   1.000
_cell.length_b   1.000
_cell.length_c   1.000
_cell.angle_alpha   90.00
_cell.angle_beta   90.00
_cell.angle_gamma   90.00
#
_symmetry.space_group_name_H-M   'P 1'
#
loop_
_entity.id
_entity.type
_entity.pdbx_description
1 polymer ?
#
loop_
_entity_poly.entity_id
_entity_poly.type
_entity_poly.pdbx_seq_one_letter_code
_entity_poly.pdbx_strand_id
1 'polypeptide(L)'
;MKASRKWIVQRVTALLMIPVMGWFVINFISIYDEGYFEVINFFSSDKSKTRIPILIIISFVHIILGLKEVYQDYIQDEKIKSTANKITNILGVTIPAITIFILFNLNI
;
A
#
# COMPACT_ATOMS: atom_id res chain seq x y z
N MET A 1 4.81 -19.41 -2.05
CA MET A 1 4.96 -18.89 -3.43
C MET A 1 6.38 -19.18 -3.91
N LYS A 2 6.52 -19.64 -5.14
CA LYS A 2 7.84 -19.89 -5.72
C LYS A 2 8.63 -18.59 -5.88
N ALA A 3 9.96 -18.67 -5.80
CA ALA A 3 10.83 -17.49 -5.92
C ALA A 3 10.61 -16.72 -7.21
N SER A 4 10.41 -17.42 -8.33
CA SER A 4 10.15 -16.79 -9.62
C SER A 4 8.83 -16.01 -9.63
N ARG A 5 7.79 -16.53 -8.98
CA ARG A 5 6.51 -15.84 -8.86
C ARG A 5 6.64 -14.58 -7.98
N LYS A 6 7.37 -14.68 -6.87
CA LYS A 6 7.64 -13.54 -6.01
C LYS A 6 8.34 -12.42 -6.78
N TRP A 7 9.34 -12.78 -7.57
CA TRP A 7 10.08 -11.82 -8.38
C TRP A 7 9.16 -11.12 -9.38
N ILE A 8 8.32 -11.90 -10.08
CA ILE A 8 7.37 -11.36 -11.07
C ILE A 8 6.37 -10.42 -10.39
N VAL A 9 5.78 -10.83 -9.26
CA VAL A 9 4.81 -9.99 -8.52
C VAL A 9 5.47 -8.70 -8.06
N GLN A 10 6.72 -8.75 -7.57
CA GLN A 10 7.46 -7.56 -7.18
C GLN A 10 7.63 -6.59 -8.36
N ARG A 11 7.99 -7.09 -9.53
CA ARG A 11 8.17 -6.25 -10.72
C ARG A 11 6.84 -5.68 -11.22
N VAL A 12 5.81 -6.51 -11.29
CA VAL A 12 4.48 -6.09 -11.76
C VAL A 12 3.89 -5.04 -10.83
N THR A 13 3.95 -5.25 -9.50
CA THR A 13 3.43 -4.27 -8.55
C THR A 13 4.19 -2.95 -8.62
N ALA A 14 5.52 -3.00 -8.78
CA ALA A 14 6.32 -1.79 -8.94
C ALA A 14 5.89 -1.00 -10.17
N LEU A 15 5.69 -1.68 -11.31
CA LEU A 15 5.26 -1.02 -12.54
C LEU A 15 3.86 -0.41 -12.42
N LEU A 16 2.94 -1.13 -11.77
CA LEU A 16 1.58 -0.63 -11.58
C LEU A 16 1.53 0.57 -10.61
N MET A 17 2.45 0.62 -9.65
CA MET A 17 2.54 1.73 -8.71
C MET A 17 2.92 3.05 -9.39
N ILE A 18 3.72 3.01 -10.45
CA ILE A 18 4.22 4.22 -11.09
C ILE A 18 3.08 5.14 -11.55
N PRO A 19 2.13 4.69 -12.40
CA PRO A 19 1.06 5.59 -12.85
C PRO A 19 0.10 5.98 -11.73
N VAL A 20 -0.27 5.06 -10.84
CA VAL A 20 -1.24 5.34 -9.78
C VAL A 20 -0.63 6.26 -8.72
N MET A 21 0.62 5.99 -8.33
CA MET A 21 1.33 6.85 -7.39
C MET A 21 1.58 8.23 -7.99
N GLY A 22 1.94 8.30 -9.28
CA GLY A 22 2.10 9.57 -9.98
C GLY A 22 0.83 10.40 -9.97
N TRP A 23 -0.32 9.77 -10.26
CA TRP A 23 -1.62 10.42 -10.18
C TRP A 23 -1.86 10.99 -8.78
N PHE A 24 -1.65 10.17 -7.75
CA PHE A 24 -1.89 10.56 -6.36
C PHE A 24 -0.98 11.74 -5.96
N VAL A 25 0.32 11.64 -6.24
CA VAL A 25 1.29 12.66 -5.83
C VAL A 25 0.99 13.99 -6.51
N ILE A 26 0.73 13.97 -7.82
CA ILE A 26 0.43 15.20 -8.56
C ILE A 26 -0.81 15.89 -8.00
N ASN A 27 -1.88 15.13 -7.76
CA ASN A 27 -3.12 15.68 -7.23
C ASN A 27 -2.96 16.15 -5.78
N PHE A 28 -2.26 15.39 -4.96
CA PHE A 28 -2.06 15.76 -3.55
C PHE A 28 -1.22 17.02 -3.41
N ILE A 29 -0.17 17.17 -4.20
CA ILE A 29 0.66 18.37 -4.18
C ILE A 29 -0.16 19.62 -4.52
N SER A 30 -1.14 19.47 -5.41
CA SER A 30 -1.95 20.61 -5.83
C SER A 30 -2.95 21.05 -4.76
N ILE A 31 -3.27 20.22 -3.77
CA ILE A 31 -4.34 20.50 -2.80
C ILE A 31 -3.90 20.53 -1.34
N TYR A 32 -2.70 20.04 -1.00
CA TYR A 32 -2.35 19.80 0.41
C TYR A 32 -2.36 21.08 1.26
N ASP A 33 -2.15 22.25 0.64
CA ASP A 33 -2.15 23.53 1.35
C ASP A 33 -3.42 24.36 1.10
N GLU A 34 -4.43 23.79 0.44
CA GLU A 34 -5.68 24.50 0.12
C GLU A 34 -6.68 24.49 1.26
N GLY A 35 -6.46 23.68 2.31
CA GLY A 35 -7.30 23.61 3.49
C GLY A 35 -8.05 22.30 3.61
N TYR A 36 -8.72 22.16 4.75
CA TYR A 36 -9.39 20.92 5.15
C TYR A 36 -10.41 20.43 4.13
N PHE A 37 -11.29 21.33 3.67
CA PHE A 37 -12.37 20.93 2.78
C PHE A 37 -11.86 20.46 1.41
N GLU A 38 -10.83 21.07 0.89
CA GLU A 38 -10.24 20.65 -0.39
C GLU A 38 -9.62 19.26 -0.28
N VAL A 39 -8.92 18.99 0.83
CA VAL A 39 -8.31 17.67 1.05
C VAL A 39 -9.39 16.61 1.21
N ILE A 40 -10.41 16.87 2.01
CA ILE A 40 -11.53 15.93 2.21
C ILE A 40 -12.30 15.71 0.91
N ASN A 41 -12.53 16.76 0.12
CA ASN A 41 -13.16 16.65 -1.19
C ASN A 41 -12.38 15.70 -2.11
N PHE A 42 -11.06 15.84 -2.13
CA PHE A 42 -10.20 14.98 -2.95
C PHE A 42 -10.38 13.51 -2.55
N PHE A 43 -10.25 13.20 -1.25
CA PHE A 43 -10.34 11.82 -0.78
C PHE A 43 -11.76 11.26 -0.86
N SER A 44 -12.78 12.11 -0.84
CA SER A 44 -14.19 11.68 -0.93
C SER A 44 -14.68 11.51 -2.35
N SER A 45 -13.93 11.97 -3.35
CA SER A 45 -14.35 11.89 -4.75
C SER A 45 -14.42 10.44 -5.23
N ASP A 46 -15.25 10.19 -6.24
CA ASP A 46 -15.38 8.86 -6.84
C ASP A 46 -14.07 8.37 -7.43
N LYS A 47 -13.30 9.26 -8.04
CA LYS A 47 -11.98 8.92 -8.59
C LYS A 47 -11.03 8.43 -7.51
N SER A 48 -10.99 9.14 -6.37
CA SER A 48 -10.13 8.75 -5.25
C SER A 48 -10.58 7.45 -4.62
N LYS A 49 -11.89 7.28 -4.43
CA LYS A 49 -12.44 6.05 -3.84
C LYS A 49 -12.23 4.82 -4.72
N THR A 50 -11.98 4.99 -6.01
CA THR A 50 -11.63 3.90 -6.91
C THR A 50 -10.13 3.67 -6.97
N ARG A 51 -9.33 4.75 -7.10
CA ARG A 51 -7.90 4.66 -7.37
C ARG A 51 -7.05 4.47 -6.12
N ILE A 52 -7.40 5.10 -5.01
CA ILE A 52 -6.60 5.01 -3.78
C ILE A 52 -6.61 3.60 -3.19
N PRO A 53 -7.74 2.88 -3.11
CA PRO A 53 -7.70 1.48 -2.67
C PRO A 53 -6.79 0.59 -3.53
N ILE A 54 -6.80 0.80 -4.84
CA ILE A 54 -5.91 0.06 -5.75
C ILE A 54 -4.46 0.37 -5.40
N LEU A 55 -4.11 1.64 -5.23
CA LEU A 55 -2.77 2.06 -4.85
C LEU A 55 -2.36 1.43 -3.52
N ILE A 56 -3.23 1.47 -2.51
CA ILE A 56 -2.95 0.92 -1.20
C ILE A 56 -2.69 -0.59 -1.28
N ILE A 57 -3.54 -1.33 -1.96
CA ILE A 57 -3.42 -2.79 -2.08
C ILE A 57 -2.11 -3.15 -2.81
N ILE A 58 -1.83 -2.52 -3.94
CA ILE A 58 -0.62 -2.78 -4.72
C ILE A 58 0.62 -2.45 -3.89
N SER A 59 0.61 -1.29 -3.21
CA SER A 59 1.73 -0.85 -2.40
C SER A 59 2.01 -1.81 -1.25
N PHE A 60 0.98 -2.27 -0.54
CA PHE A 60 1.17 -3.19 0.57
C PHE A 60 1.61 -4.58 0.10
N VAL A 61 1.11 -5.08 -1.02
CA VAL A 61 1.61 -6.33 -1.60
C VAL A 61 3.10 -6.21 -1.91
N HIS A 62 3.50 -5.11 -2.54
CA HIS A 62 4.90 -4.85 -2.89
C HIS A 62 5.78 -4.77 -1.63
N ILE A 63 5.33 -4.04 -0.61
CA ILE A 63 6.06 -3.86 0.64
C ILE A 63 6.19 -5.18 1.40
N ILE A 64 5.11 -5.96 1.51
CA ILE A 64 5.12 -7.24 2.22
C ILE A 64 6.12 -8.20 1.59
N LEU A 65 6.10 -8.32 0.27
CA LEU A 65 7.02 -9.22 -0.42
C LEU A 65 8.47 -8.75 -0.28
N GLY A 66 8.71 -7.45 -0.36
CA GLY A 66 10.04 -6.89 -0.17
C GLY A 66 10.57 -7.11 1.25
N LEU A 67 9.76 -6.89 2.25
CA LEU A 67 10.14 -7.12 3.65
C LEU A 67 10.45 -8.59 3.91
N LYS A 68 9.66 -9.52 3.36
CA LYS A 68 9.91 -10.95 3.53
C LYS A 68 11.23 -11.38 2.89
N GLU A 69 11.59 -10.79 1.76
CA GLU A 69 12.91 -11.04 1.16
C GLU A 69 14.06 -10.56 2.06
N VAL A 70 13.89 -9.37 2.66
CA VAL A 70 14.86 -8.84 3.61
C VAL A 70 15.00 -9.77 4.82
N TYR A 71 13.89 -10.25 5.37
CA TYR A 71 13.92 -11.18 6.50
C TYR A 71 14.62 -12.48 6.12
N GLN A 72 14.36 -13.00 4.92
CA GLN A 72 15.01 -14.23 4.45
C GLN A 72 16.53 -14.06 4.34
N ASP A 73 16.99 -12.90 3.91
CA ASP A 73 18.40 -12.65 3.68
C ASP A 73 19.16 -12.29 4.95
N TYR A 74 18.54 -11.61 5.91
CA TYR A 74 19.25 -11.02 7.05
C TYR A 74 18.91 -11.64 8.39
N ILE A 75 17.78 -12.33 8.54
CA ILE A 75 17.40 -12.98 9.79
C ILE A 75 17.72 -14.46 9.68
N GLN A 76 18.63 -14.95 10.53
CA GLN A 76 19.05 -16.35 10.50
C GLN A 76 18.26 -17.23 11.48
N ASP A 77 17.79 -16.66 12.57
CA ASP A 77 16.98 -17.40 13.57
C ASP A 77 15.59 -17.62 13.01
N GLU A 78 15.19 -18.90 12.89
CA GLU A 78 13.89 -19.29 12.32
C GLU A 78 12.71 -18.79 13.15
N LYS A 79 12.83 -18.73 14.47
CA LYS A 79 11.78 -18.22 15.34
C LYS A 79 11.55 -16.73 15.11
N ILE A 80 12.62 -15.97 15.06
CA ILE A 80 12.56 -14.52 14.84
C ILE A 80 11.99 -14.25 13.44
N LYS A 81 12.46 -14.99 12.43
CA LYS A 81 11.97 -14.86 11.05
C LYS A 81 10.46 -15.15 10.97
N SER A 82 10.02 -16.24 11.61
CA SER A 82 8.60 -16.62 11.62
C SER A 82 7.75 -15.55 12.30
N THR A 83 8.22 -15.00 13.42
CA THR A 83 7.52 -13.93 14.14
C THR A 83 7.45 -12.67 13.29
N ALA A 84 8.55 -12.27 12.64
CA ALA A 84 8.58 -11.12 11.75
C ALA A 84 7.60 -11.29 10.58
N ASN A 85 7.56 -12.47 9.97
CA ASN A 85 6.62 -12.77 8.89
C ASN A 85 5.17 -12.68 9.34
N LYS A 86 4.86 -13.21 10.53
CA LYS A 86 3.49 -13.13 11.08
C LYS A 86 3.06 -11.71 11.35
N ILE A 87 3.91 -10.92 11.98
CA ILE A 87 3.63 -9.52 12.27
C ILE A 87 3.42 -8.75 10.95
N THR A 88 4.28 -8.99 9.97
CA THR A 88 4.17 -8.35 8.66
C THR A 88 2.86 -8.69 7.97
N ASN A 89 2.44 -9.96 8.01
CA ASN A 89 1.16 -10.40 7.44
C ASN A 89 -0.03 -9.73 8.13
N ILE A 90 -0.02 -9.71 9.47
CA ILE A 90 -1.11 -9.10 10.24
C ILE A 90 -1.22 -7.62 9.94
N LEU A 91 -0.13 -6.88 10.04
CA LEU A 91 -0.14 -5.44 9.78
C LEU A 91 -0.41 -5.13 8.31
N GLY A 92 0.13 -5.95 7.40
CA GLY A 92 -0.04 -5.77 5.96
C GLY A 92 -1.46 -6.01 5.47
N VAL A 93 -2.30 -6.68 6.24
CA VAL A 93 -3.72 -6.85 5.93
C VAL A 93 -4.56 -5.86 6.73
N THR A 94 -4.24 -5.66 8.01
CA THR A 94 -5.02 -4.83 8.92
C THR A 94 -4.94 -3.35 8.55
N ILE A 95 -3.74 -2.83 8.30
CA ILE A 95 -3.56 -1.41 8.02
C ILE A 95 -4.28 -0.99 6.73
N PRO A 96 -4.10 -1.68 5.58
CA PRO A 96 -4.83 -1.30 4.37
C PRO A 96 -6.33 -1.50 4.51
N ALA A 97 -6.79 -2.52 5.23
CA ALA A 97 -8.22 -2.74 5.44
C ALA A 97 -8.86 -1.58 6.21
N ILE A 98 -8.22 -1.13 7.28
CA ILE A 98 -8.70 0.01 8.08
C ILE A 98 -8.66 1.29 7.25
N THR A 99 -7.58 1.50 6.51
CA THR A 99 -7.41 2.71 5.69
C THR A 99 -8.49 2.81 4.61
N ILE A 100 -8.76 1.69 3.93
CA ILE A 100 -9.79 1.64 2.88
C ILE A 100 -11.18 1.86 3.50
N PHE A 101 -11.44 1.25 4.67
CA PHE A 101 -12.71 1.44 5.38
C PHE A 101 -12.92 2.92 5.71
N ILE A 102 -11.91 3.59 6.25
CA ILE A 102 -11.97 5.01 6.57
C ILE A 102 -12.23 5.83 5.30
N LEU A 103 -11.53 5.53 4.21
CA LEU A 103 -11.68 6.24 2.94
C LEU A 103 -13.12 6.17 2.43
N PHE A 104 -13.75 4.99 2.46
CA PHE A 104 -15.12 4.83 1.99
C PHE A 104 -16.17 5.46 2.90
N ASN A 105 -15.78 5.79 4.13
CA ASN A 105 -16.67 6.47 5.08
C ASN A 105 -16.43 7.98 5.16
N LEU A 106 -15.54 8.52 4.33
CA LEU A 106 -15.37 9.96 4.24
C LEU A 106 -16.53 10.60 3.51
N ASN A 107 -17.14 11.59 4.16
CA ASN A 107 -18.23 12.39 3.61
C ASN A 107 -18.03 13.86 3.99
N ILE A 108 -18.55 14.72 3.18
CA ILE A 108 -18.51 16.16 3.42
C ILE A 108 -19.87 16.65 3.89
#